data_b95d927071dbd774f5c4b60a12500da7
#
_entry.id   b95d927071dbd774f5c4b60a12500da7
#
_cell.length_a   1.000
_cell.length_b   1.000
_cell.length_c   1.000
_cell.angle_alpha   90.00
_cell.angle_beta   90.00
_cell.angle_gamma   90.00
#
_symmetry.space_group_name_H-M   'P 1'
#
loop_
_entity.id
_entity.type
_entity.pdbx_description
1 polymer ?
#
loop_
_entity_poly.entity_id
_entity_poly.type
_entity_poly.pdbx_seq_one_letter_code
_entity_poly.pdbx_strand_id
1 'polypeptide(L)'
;MEGVKKERISYTFPKEERLHHRSLVEGLFRSGKSFYEFPFRITWRVLTKEELQKNFRNFLPENIGKLQVLITVPKKKRRHAVDRVLMRRRIRESYRLNRQNLKDKVNDQEGIGTVSIALVFIHDKNLPYALVEEKMCSLLDKLKRKVDMTSSPMDFESGTA
;
A
#
# COMPACT_ATOMS: atom_id res chain seq x y z
N MET A 1 16.24 21.40 -28.93
CA MET A 1 16.44 20.15 -28.13
C MET A 1 15.47 20.14 -27.01
N GLU A 2 14.49 19.34 -27.18
CA GLU A 2 13.47 19.19 -26.18
C GLU A 2 13.99 18.34 -25.03
N GLY A 3 14.27 18.96 -23.91
CA GLY A 3 14.61 18.27 -22.72
C GLY A 3 13.43 17.39 -22.31
N VAL A 4 13.65 16.10 -22.22
CA VAL A 4 12.74 15.20 -21.53
C VAL A 4 12.53 15.82 -20.15
N LYS A 5 11.32 16.30 -19.89
CA LYS A 5 10.96 16.74 -18.55
C LYS A 5 11.10 15.54 -17.63
N LYS A 6 12.20 15.47 -16.92
CA LYS A 6 12.31 14.53 -15.81
C LYS A 6 11.20 14.88 -14.85
N GLU A 7 10.17 14.06 -14.80
CA GLU A 7 9.15 14.19 -13.79
C GLU A 7 9.85 14.17 -12.43
N ARG A 8 9.74 15.26 -11.73
CA ARG A 8 10.30 15.35 -10.40
C ARG A 8 9.59 14.33 -9.52
N ILE A 9 10.34 13.36 -9.01
CA ILE A 9 9.82 12.41 -8.05
C ILE A 9 9.32 13.19 -6.84
N SER A 10 8.03 13.07 -6.57
CA SER A 10 7.44 13.69 -5.40
C SER A 10 7.54 12.75 -4.21
N TYR A 11 8.20 13.19 -3.16
CA TYR A 11 8.31 12.46 -1.90
C TYR A 11 7.24 12.89 -0.89
N THR A 12 6.25 13.66 -1.32
CA THR A 12 5.12 14.01 -0.45
C THR A 12 4.23 12.80 -0.24
N PHE A 13 3.49 12.80 0.86
CA PHE A 13 2.50 11.75 1.15
C PHE A 13 1.11 12.40 1.16
N PRO A 14 0.52 12.63 -0.02
CA PRO A 14 -0.74 13.35 -0.13
C PRO A 14 -1.91 12.53 0.40
N LYS A 15 -3.01 13.23 0.65
CA LYS A 15 -4.23 12.63 1.18
C LYS A 15 -4.78 11.53 0.28
N GLU A 16 -4.62 11.65 -1.03
CA GLU A 16 -5.07 10.66 -2.02
C GLU A 16 -4.36 9.30 -1.88
N GLU A 17 -3.14 9.30 -1.36
CA GLU A 17 -2.37 8.09 -1.13
C GLU A 17 -2.61 7.47 0.25
N ARG A 18 -3.39 8.13 1.10
CA ARG A 18 -3.73 7.62 2.43
C ARG A 18 -5.04 6.86 2.37
N LEU A 19 -5.00 5.59 2.74
CA LEU A 19 -6.21 4.77 2.78
C LEU A 19 -7.00 5.13 4.05
N HIS A 20 -8.16 5.75 3.88
CA HIS A 20 -8.99 6.20 4.99
C HIS A 20 -10.49 5.93 4.80
N HIS A 21 -10.94 5.62 3.59
CA HIS A 21 -12.35 5.31 3.36
C HIS A 21 -12.72 3.98 4.01
N ARG A 22 -13.69 4.02 4.92
CA ARG A 22 -14.10 2.86 5.71
C ARG A 22 -14.44 1.65 4.86
N SER A 23 -15.20 1.86 3.77
CA SER A 23 -15.60 0.76 2.88
C SER A 23 -14.40 0.10 2.20
N LEU A 24 -13.39 0.87 1.82
CA LEU A 24 -12.15 0.33 1.23
C LEU A 24 -11.32 -0.42 2.27
N VAL A 25 -11.23 0.10 3.48
CA VAL A 25 -10.49 -0.56 4.57
C VAL A 25 -11.16 -1.89 4.95
N GLU A 26 -12.47 -1.88 5.13
CA GLU A 26 -13.21 -3.10 5.47
C GLU A 26 -13.11 -4.16 4.37
N GLY A 27 -13.24 -3.74 3.11
CA GLY A 27 -13.09 -4.63 1.96
C GLY A 27 -11.69 -5.20 1.84
N LEU A 28 -10.68 -4.40 2.14
CA LEU A 28 -9.28 -4.85 2.14
C LEU A 28 -9.04 -5.99 3.14
N PHE A 29 -9.47 -5.81 4.39
CA PHE A 29 -9.27 -6.84 5.41
C PHE A 29 -10.15 -8.07 5.21
N ARG A 30 -11.32 -7.92 4.57
CA ARG A 30 -12.21 -9.03 4.29
C ARG A 30 -11.76 -9.88 3.09
N SER A 31 -11.30 -9.23 2.01
CA SER A 31 -11.06 -9.88 0.72
C SER A 31 -9.64 -9.73 0.20
N GLY A 32 -8.77 -9.03 0.91
CA GLY A 32 -7.39 -8.82 0.51
C GLY A 32 -6.51 -10.04 0.69
N LYS A 33 -5.43 -10.09 -0.07
CA LYS A 33 -4.37 -11.11 0.09
C LYS A 33 -3.37 -10.62 1.13
N SER A 34 -2.79 -11.54 1.88
CA SER A 34 -1.83 -11.21 2.94
C SER A 34 -0.54 -11.98 2.77
N PHE A 35 0.56 -11.36 3.18
CA PHE A 35 1.84 -12.03 3.35
C PHE A 35 2.61 -11.36 4.49
N TYR A 36 3.69 -12.02 4.91
CA TYR A 36 4.53 -11.54 5.99
C TYR A 36 5.90 -11.18 5.46
N GLU A 37 6.38 -10.00 5.83
CA GLU A 37 7.76 -9.57 5.67
C GLU A 37 8.15 -8.85 6.95
N PHE A 38 8.94 -9.52 7.80
CA PHE A 38 9.32 -8.94 9.09
C PHE A 38 9.74 -7.47 8.94
N PRO A 39 9.28 -6.53 9.75
CA PRO A 39 8.38 -6.71 10.91
C PRO A 39 6.89 -6.51 10.60
N PHE A 40 6.46 -6.73 9.37
CA PHE A 40 5.12 -6.38 8.90
C PHE A 40 4.28 -7.58 8.51
N ARG A 41 2.99 -7.46 8.73
CA ARG A 41 1.97 -8.19 8.00
C ARG A 41 1.40 -7.23 6.95
N ILE A 42 1.45 -7.64 5.71
CA ILE A 42 0.98 -6.82 4.59
C ILE A 42 -0.31 -7.44 4.05
N THR A 43 -1.37 -6.64 3.96
CA THR A 43 -2.62 -7.01 3.31
C THR A 43 -2.83 -6.07 2.13
N TRP A 44 -3.13 -6.60 0.96
CA TRP A 44 -3.26 -5.79 -0.25
C TRP A 44 -4.41 -6.28 -1.12
N ARG A 45 -4.98 -5.37 -1.89
CA ARG A 45 -6.10 -5.67 -2.78
C ARG A 45 -6.04 -4.74 -3.98
N VAL A 46 -6.25 -5.30 -5.17
CA VAL A 46 -6.37 -4.53 -6.41
C VAL A 46 -7.84 -4.45 -6.77
N LEU A 47 -8.34 -3.24 -6.97
CA LEU A 47 -9.70 -2.98 -7.44
C LEU A 47 -9.65 -2.42 -8.84
N THR A 48 -10.47 -2.99 -9.74
CA THR A 48 -10.71 -2.40 -11.05
C THR A 48 -11.53 -1.12 -10.90
N LYS A 49 -11.58 -0.31 -11.96
CA LYS A 49 -12.41 0.91 -11.95
C LYS A 49 -13.87 0.59 -11.68
N GLU A 50 -14.38 -0.51 -12.24
CA GLU A 50 -15.76 -0.95 -12.05
C GLU A 50 -16.03 -1.40 -10.60
N GLU A 51 -15.12 -2.19 -10.03
CA GLU A 51 -15.22 -2.62 -8.64
C GLU A 51 -15.15 -1.45 -7.67
N LEU A 52 -14.31 -0.45 -7.97
CA LEU A 52 -14.20 0.76 -7.18
C LEU A 52 -15.50 1.55 -7.20
N GLN A 53 -16.12 1.71 -8.36
CA GLN A 53 -17.41 2.38 -8.48
C GLN A 53 -18.52 1.65 -7.71
N LYS A 54 -18.54 0.33 -7.78
CA LYS A 54 -19.51 -0.48 -7.03
C LYS A 54 -19.35 -0.37 -5.52
N ASN A 55 -18.12 -0.17 -5.06
CA ASN A 55 -17.84 0.02 -3.64
C ASN A 55 -18.47 1.32 -3.09
N PHE A 56 -18.59 2.34 -3.93
CA PHE A 56 -19.21 3.63 -3.61
C PHE A 56 -20.52 3.77 -4.41
N ARG A 57 -21.61 3.30 -3.84
CA ARG A 57 -22.91 3.15 -4.51
C ARG A 57 -23.48 4.41 -5.15
N ASN A 58 -23.31 5.56 -4.52
CA ASN A 58 -23.95 6.80 -4.94
C ASN A 58 -22.98 7.88 -5.40
N PHE A 59 -21.73 7.81 -5.01
CA PHE A 59 -20.79 8.88 -5.24
C PHE A 59 -19.35 8.41 -5.08
N LEU A 60 -18.60 8.48 -6.16
CA LEU A 60 -17.16 8.16 -6.10
C LEU A 60 -16.41 9.39 -5.59
N PRO A 61 -15.73 9.30 -4.43
CA PRO A 61 -14.92 10.41 -3.95
C PRO A 61 -13.83 10.81 -4.93
N GLU A 62 -13.61 12.11 -5.10
CA GLU A 62 -12.65 12.65 -6.06
C GLU A 62 -11.19 12.36 -5.69
N ASN A 63 -10.90 12.13 -4.42
CA ASN A 63 -9.53 12.04 -3.89
C ASN A 63 -9.10 10.61 -3.61
N ILE A 64 -9.36 9.69 -4.53
CA ILE A 64 -8.86 8.32 -4.43
C ILE A 64 -7.69 8.15 -5.40
N GLY A 65 -6.49 8.03 -4.84
CA GLY A 65 -5.30 7.73 -5.62
C GLY A 65 -5.30 6.27 -6.10
N LYS A 66 -4.55 5.98 -7.14
CA LYS A 66 -4.38 4.61 -7.63
C LYS A 66 -3.63 3.71 -6.66
N LEU A 67 -2.86 4.27 -5.77
CA LEU A 67 -2.13 3.54 -4.74
C LEU A 67 -2.42 4.19 -3.39
N GLN A 68 -3.03 3.42 -2.50
CA GLN A 68 -3.37 3.90 -1.15
C GLN A 68 -2.81 2.98 -0.09
N VAL A 69 -2.27 3.55 0.97
CA VAL A 69 -1.67 2.79 2.06
C VAL A 69 -2.24 3.21 3.41
N LEU A 70 -2.47 2.21 4.25
CA LEU A 70 -2.80 2.35 5.66
C LEU A 70 -1.63 1.80 6.47
N ILE A 71 -1.10 2.62 7.38
CA ILE A 71 -0.02 2.21 8.28
C ILE A 71 -0.60 2.12 9.68
N THR A 72 -0.45 0.97 10.29
CA THR A 72 -0.99 0.74 11.63
C THR A 72 0.04 0.07 12.54
N VAL A 73 0.13 0.57 13.78
CA VAL A 73 0.93 -0.04 14.84
C VAL A 73 -0.04 -0.40 15.96
N PRO A 74 -0.45 -1.69 16.05
CA PRO A 74 -1.47 -2.10 17.01
C PRO A 74 -1.04 -1.90 18.47
N LYS A 75 -1.99 -1.53 19.30
CA LYS A 75 -1.77 -1.34 20.74
C LYS A 75 -1.27 -2.63 21.42
N LYS A 76 -1.72 -3.78 20.94
CA LYS A 76 -1.27 -5.08 21.45
C LYS A 76 0.23 -5.31 21.27
N LYS A 77 0.82 -4.75 20.21
CA LYS A 77 2.24 -4.92 19.91
C LYS A 77 3.09 -3.82 20.54
N ARG A 78 2.59 -2.59 20.55
CA ARG A 78 3.27 -1.46 21.18
C ARG A 78 2.31 -0.75 22.11
N ARG A 79 2.42 -1.06 23.39
CA ARG A 79 1.49 -0.63 24.44
C ARG A 79 1.46 0.89 24.65
N HIS A 80 2.63 1.52 24.58
CA HIS A 80 2.75 2.94 24.84
C HIS A 80 2.51 3.79 23.59
N ALA A 81 1.71 4.85 23.72
CA ALA A 81 1.38 5.73 22.60
C ALA A 81 2.62 6.36 21.96
N VAL A 82 3.62 6.71 22.76
CA VAL A 82 4.88 7.29 22.27
C VAL A 82 5.59 6.33 21.32
N ASP A 83 5.64 5.05 21.66
CA ASP A 83 6.26 4.02 20.81
C ASP A 83 5.49 3.83 19.52
N ARG A 84 4.17 3.84 19.57
CA ARG A 84 3.34 3.73 18.37
C ARG A 84 3.54 4.90 17.43
N VAL A 85 3.60 6.12 17.96
CA VAL A 85 3.85 7.33 17.15
C VAL A 85 5.22 7.26 16.52
N LEU A 86 6.24 6.87 17.27
CA LEU A 86 7.60 6.75 16.77
C LEU A 86 7.69 5.74 15.62
N MET A 87 7.11 4.56 15.80
CA MET A 87 7.14 3.52 14.77
C MET A 87 6.34 3.93 13.54
N ARG A 88 5.15 4.53 13.70
CA ARG A 88 4.38 5.04 12.55
C ARG A 88 5.17 6.07 11.75
N ARG A 89 5.90 6.96 12.40
CA ARG A 89 6.74 7.95 11.72
C ARG A 89 7.85 7.29 10.92
N ARG A 90 8.55 6.31 11.49
CA ARG A 90 9.61 5.57 10.81
C ARG A 90 9.08 4.80 9.61
N ILE A 91 7.96 4.14 9.77
CA ILE A 91 7.31 3.37 8.70
C ILE A 91 6.84 4.29 7.58
N ARG A 92 6.17 5.38 7.92
CA ARG A 92 5.69 6.36 6.94
C ARG A 92 6.85 6.97 6.15
N GLU A 93 7.92 7.34 6.83
CA GLU A 93 9.10 7.94 6.19
C GLU A 93 9.76 6.95 5.22
N SER A 94 9.97 5.71 5.63
CA SER A 94 10.55 4.69 4.76
C SER A 94 9.66 4.37 3.56
N TYR A 95 8.35 4.33 3.75
CA TYR A 95 7.39 4.16 2.66
C TYR A 95 7.43 5.34 1.69
N ARG A 96 7.34 6.55 2.23
CA ARG A 96 7.34 7.79 1.44
C ARG A 96 8.55 7.90 0.52
N LEU A 97 9.71 7.54 1.02
CA LEU A 97 10.97 7.64 0.27
C LEU A 97 11.17 6.53 -0.76
N ASN A 98 10.55 5.37 -0.58
CA ASN A 98 10.86 4.18 -1.36
C ASN A 98 9.70 3.66 -2.23
N ARG A 99 8.52 4.29 -2.17
CA ARG A 99 7.32 3.80 -2.87
C ARG A 99 7.27 4.06 -4.36
N GLN A 100 8.16 4.87 -4.90
CA GLN A 100 8.04 5.40 -6.26
C GLN A 100 7.97 4.30 -7.32
N ASN A 101 8.79 3.26 -7.20
CA ASN A 101 8.78 2.16 -8.17
C ASN A 101 7.44 1.42 -8.18
N LEU A 102 6.85 1.19 -7.02
CA LEU A 102 5.52 0.59 -6.92
C LEU A 102 4.44 1.51 -7.49
N LYS A 103 4.52 2.79 -7.17
CA LYS A 103 3.58 3.80 -7.66
C LYS A 103 3.61 3.89 -9.18
N ASP A 104 4.78 3.91 -9.78
CA ASP A 104 4.94 3.94 -11.24
C ASP A 104 4.36 2.69 -11.87
N LYS A 105 4.60 1.52 -11.29
CA LYS A 105 4.06 0.26 -11.78
C LYS A 105 2.53 0.25 -11.77
N VAL A 106 1.93 0.74 -10.68
CA VAL A 106 0.47 0.82 -10.57
C VAL A 106 -0.10 1.83 -11.57
N ASN A 107 0.55 2.98 -11.73
CA ASN A 107 0.11 4.02 -12.67
C ASN A 107 0.19 3.57 -14.13
N ASP A 108 1.16 2.71 -14.47
CA ASP A 108 1.33 2.20 -15.83
C ASP A 108 0.28 1.16 -16.22
N GLN A 109 -0.42 0.58 -15.26
CA GLN A 109 -1.45 -0.42 -15.52
C GLN A 109 -2.80 0.22 -15.76
N GLU A 110 -3.30 0.08 -16.97
CA GLU A 110 -4.66 0.52 -17.31
C GLU A 110 -5.68 -0.44 -16.69
N GLY A 111 -6.83 0.07 -16.35
CA GLY A 111 -7.91 -0.73 -15.78
C GLY A 111 -7.90 -0.84 -14.26
N ILE A 112 -6.79 -0.52 -13.60
CA ILE A 112 -6.74 -0.47 -12.15
C ILE A 112 -7.43 0.80 -11.65
N GLY A 113 -8.41 0.64 -10.78
CA GLY A 113 -9.06 1.75 -10.08
C GLY A 113 -8.22 2.22 -8.90
N THR A 114 -7.86 1.28 -8.02
CA THR A 114 -6.98 1.56 -6.88
C THR A 114 -6.34 0.27 -6.37
N VAL A 115 -5.15 0.39 -5.83
CA VAL A 115 -4.50 -0.66 -5.05
C VAL A 115 -4.49 -0.21 -3.60
N SER A 116 -5.14 -0.98 -2.74
CA SER A 116 -5.19 -0.72 -1.30
C SER A 116 -4.20 -1.61 -0.59
N ILE A 117 -3.40 -1.03 0.30
CA ILE A 117 -2.36 -1.74 1.05
C ILE A 117 -2.49 -1.38 2.53
N ALA A 118 -2.47 -2.39 3.39
CA ALA A 118 -2.37 -2.21 4.83
C ALA A 118 -1.04 -2.76 5.32
N LEU A 119 -0.25 -1.91 5.95
CA LEU A 119 1.01 -2.27 6.59
C LEU A 119 0.77 -2.33 8.10
N VAL A 120 0.73 -3.53 8.65
CA VAL A 120 0.50 -3.75 10.08
C VAL A 120 1.81 -4.15 10.72
N PHE A 121 2.29 -3.33 11.66
CA PHE A 121 3.50 -3.63 12.42
C PHE A 121 3.19 -4.70 13.47
N ILE A 122 3.88 -5.84 13.40
CA ILE A 122 3.59 -7.00 14.25
C ILE A 122 4.71 -7.36 15.22
N HIS A 123 5.73 -6.50 15.34
CA HIS A 123 6.82 -6.73 16.27
C HIS A 123 6.57 -6.00 17.60
N ASP A 124 7.07 -6.55 18.68
CA ASP A 124 6.81 -6.05 20.04
C ASP A 124 7.86 -5.06 20.56
N LYS A 125 8.84 -4.71 19.75
CA LYS A 125 9.91 -3.76 20.08
C LYS A 125 10.06 -2.67 19.03
N ASN A 126 10.58 -1.53 19.43
CA ASN A 126 10.95 -0.49 18.48
C ASN A 126 12.14 -0.97 17.64
N LEU A 127 12.08 -0.71 16.34
CA LEU A 127 13.16 -1.04 15.43
C LEU A 127 13.81 0.25 14.90
N PRO A 128 15.14 0.24 14.70
CA PRO A 128 15.82 1.40 14.13
C PRO A 128 15.34 1.67 12.71
N TYR A 129 15.36 2.94 12.30
CA TYR A 129 14.90 3.36 10.98
C TYR A 129 15.59 2.60 9.84
N ALA A 130 16.90 2.41 9.93
CA ALA A 130 17.66 1.71 8.90
C ALA A 130 17.12 0.30 8.63
N LEU A 131 16.75 -0.43 9.67
CA LEU A 131 16.16 -1.76 9.53
C LEU A 131 14.76 -1.70 8.95
N VAL A 132 13.95 -0.73 9.41
CA VAL A 132 12.60 -0.50 8.88
C VAL A 132 12.67 -0.19 7.38
N GLU A 133 13.59 0.66 6.95
CA GLU A 133 13.78 1.01 5.55
C GLU A 133 14.20 -0.19 4.70
N GLU A 134 15.17 -0.97 5.18
CA GLU A 134 15.61 -2.19 4.50
C GLU A 134 14.45 -3.15 4.25
N LYS A 135 13.65 -3.39 5.27
CA LYS A 135 12.49 -4.27 5.16
C LYS A 135 11.37 -3.67 4.31
N MET A 136 11.22 -2.36 4.37
CA MET A 136 10.27 -1.65 3.52
C MET A 136 10.62 -1.81 2.04
N CYS A 137 11.85 -1.64 1.66
CA CYS A 137 12.31 -1.84 0.29
C CYS A 137 12.02 -3.27 -0.17
N SER A 138 12.29 -4.26 0.67
CA SER A 138 12.04 -5.68 0.37
C SER A 138 10.54 -5.95 0.16
N LEU A 139 9.69 -5.46 1.06
CA LEU A 139 8.25 -5.68 0.93
C LEU A 139 7.63 -4.95 -0.26
N LEU A 140 8.13 -3.76 -0.58
CA LEU A 140 7.65 -3.00 -1.74
C LEU A 140 8.01 -3.70 -3.07
N ASP A 141 9.20 -4.30 -3.16
CA ASP A 141 9.58 -5.11 -4.30
C ASP A 141 8.68 -6.34 -4.45
N LYS A 142 8.36 -6.99 -3.35
CA LYS A 142 7.43 -8.14 -3.36
C LYS A 142 6.03 -7.71 -3.78
N LEU A 143 5.53 -6.60 -3.29
CA LEU A 143 4.23 -6.04 -3.68
C LEU A 143 4.19 -5.72 -5.17
N LYS A 144 5.24 -5.10 -5.69
CA LYS A 144 5.35 -4.78 -7.11
C LYS A 144 5.20 -6.03 -7.97
N ARG A 145 5.86 -7.12 -7.62
CA ARG A 145 5.76 -8.39 -8.34
C ARG A 145 4.36 -8.98 -8.23
N LYS A 146 3.77 -8.95 -7.04
CA LYS A 146 2.44 -9.50 -6.80
C LYS A 146 1.35 -8.73 -7.53
N VAL A 147 1.43 -7.41 -7.57
CA VAL A 147 0.50 -6.56 -8.32
C VAL A 147 0.62 -6.85 -9.82
N ASP A 148 1.82 -7.00 -10.33
CA ASP A 148 2.08 -7.33 -11.72
C ASP A 148 1.45 -8.69 -12.09
N MET A 149 1.61 -9.70 -11.26
CA MET A 149 1.02 -11.02 -11.46
C MET A 149 -0.50 -10.98 -11.43
N THR A 150 -1.11 -10.18 -10.55
CA THR A 150 -2.57 -10.08 -10.41
C THR A 150 -3.22 -9.43 -11.63
N SER A 151 -2.52 -8.56 -12.33
CA SER A 151 -3.04 -7.92 -13.53
C SER A 151 -2.93 -8.80 -14.78
N SER A 152 -2.28 -9.95 -14.69
CA SER A 152 -2.14 -10.89 -15.79
C SER A 152 -3.38 -11.78 -15.91
N PRO A 153 -3.95 -11.96 -17.14
CA PRO A 153 -5.11 -12.84 -17.32
C PRO A 153 -4.87 -14.29 -16.92
N MET A 154 -3.65 -14.72 -16.85
CA MET A 154 -3.27 -16.08 -16.48
C MET A 154 -3.45 -16.39 -14.99
N ASP A 155 -3.55 -15.40 -14.14
CA ASP A 155 -3.68 -15.60 -12.70
C ASP A 155 -5.07 -16.04 -12.28
N PHE A 156 -6.05 -15.93 -13.17
CA PHE A 156 -7.42 -16.34 -12.89
C PHE A 156 -7.58 -17.85 -12.77
N GLU A 157 -6.76 -18.63 -13.44
CA GLU A 157 -6.83 -20.09 -13.43
C GLU A 157 -6.10 -20.72 -12.25
N SER A 158 -5.11 -20.06 -11.70
CA SER A 158 -4.33 -20.60 -10.58
C SER A 158 -4.99 -20.44 -9.22
N GLY A 159 -6.07 -19.68 -9.14
CA GLY A 159 -6.79 -19.42 -7.88
C GLY A 159 -7.86 -20.45 -7.53
N THR A 160 -8.02 -21.49 -8.31
CA THR A 160 -9.10 -22.47 -8.13
C THR A 160 -8.66 -23.80 -7.53
N ALA A 161 -7.46 -23.85 -7.04
CA ALA A 161 -7.01 -25.06 -6.38
C ALA A 161 -7.50 -25.14 -4.94
#